data_7a2ee8aae48549c25fa95af267540af6
#
_entry.id   7a2ee8aae48549c25fa95af267540af6
#
_cell.length_a   1.000
_cell.length_b   1.000
_cell.length_c   1.000
_cell.angle_alpha   90.00
_cell.angle_beta   90.00
_cell.angle_gamma   90.00
#
_symmetry.space_group_name_H-M   'P 1'
#
loop_
_entity.id
_entity.type
_entity.pdbx_description
1 polymer ?
#
loop_
_entity_poly.entity_id
_entity_poly.type
_entity_poly.pdbx_seq_one_letter_code
_entity_poly.pdbx_strand_id
1 'polypeptide(L)'
;MGGHGTPPPAARVRPQDARTAVRDAPERTGSAAAPLPASDPVRVRIPAVGVDARLMRLELDGEGRLEPPPPNLPAFAGWYARGTPPGAPGTAVLTGHLDTSAGPAVFYRLGALTPGAGIAVERADGRTALFTVDAVEEYPKDRFPDDRVYGGSGRPELRLITCGGDWSGDTGYRANTVVYATLTGVA
;
A
#
# COMPACT_ATOMS: atom_id res chain seq x y z
N MET A 1 13.12 16.15 23.36
CA MET A 1 13.96 15.01 22.90
C MET A 1 13.26 14.43 21.69
N GLY A 2 13.73 14.77 20.48
CA GLY A 2 13.11 14.36 19.22
C GLY A 2 13.53 12.94 18.87
N GLY A 3 12.57 12.01 18.87
CA GLY A 3 12.79 10.68 18.35
C GLY A 3 12.87 10.75 16.83
N HIS A 4 14.06 10.61 16.30
CA HIS A 4 14.26 10.40 14.87
C HIS A 4 13.81 8.97 14.54
N GLY A 5 12.56 8.80 14.11
CA GLY A 5 12.11 7.56 13.55
C GLY A 5 12.85 7.31 12.24
N THR A 6 13.79 6.36 12.24
CA THR A 6 14.37 5.87 11.00
C THR A 6 13.23 5.22 10.18
N PRO A 7 13.01 5.62 8.93
CA PRO A 7 12.02 4.98 8.09
C PRO A 7 12.30 3.47 8.01
N PRO A 8 11.27 2.63 7.89
CA PRO A 8 11.46 1.19 7.77
C PRO A 8 12.33 0.87 6.56
N PRO A 9 13.10 -0.20 6.60
CA PRO A 9 13.73 -0.70 5.39
C PRO A 9 12.62 -0.97 4.37
N ALA A 10 12.72 -0.33 3.23
CA ALA A 10 11.78 -0.50 2.15
C ALA A 10 11.70 -1.98 1.77
N ALA A 11 10.48 -2.47 1.61
CA ALA A 11 10.25 -3.84 1.21
C ALA A 11 10.89 -4.10 -0.18
N ARG A 12 11.54 -5.25 -0.34
CA ARG A 12 12.16 -5.63 -1.61
C ARG A 12 11.07 -5.98 -2.61
N VAL A 13 10.87 -5.14 -3.61
CA VAL A 13 10.02 -5.47 -4.76
C VAL A 13 10.90 -6.24 -5.77
N ARG A 14 10.64 -7.52 -5.94
CA ARG A 14 11.29 -8.29 -7.00
C ARG A 14 10.62 -8.01 -8.33
N PRO A 15 11.38 -7.91 -9.45
CA PRO A 15 10.78 -7.92 -10.77
C PRO A 15 9.94 -9.20 -10.93
N GLN A 16 8.78 -9.06 -11.54
CA GLN A 16 7.76 -10.09 -11.65
C GLN A 16 8.27 -11.35 -12.38
N ASP A 17 8.49 -12.41 -11.64
CA ASP A 17 8.30 -13.78 -12.11
C ASP A 17 7.05 -14.36 -11.45
N ALA A 18 5.91 -13.80 -11.82
CA ALA A 18 4.62 -14.15 -11.25
C ALA A 18 4.03 -15.37 -11.94
N ARG A 19 4.53 -16.54 -11.64
CA ARG A 19 3.87 -17.79 -12.09
C ARG A 19 3.93 -18.91 -11.06
N THR A 20 3.61 -18.75 -9.84
CA THR A 20 3.26 -19.90 -8.96
C THR A 20 3.15 -19.50 -7.49
N ALA A 21 2.18 -18.70 -7.11
CA ALA A 21 1.82 -18.55 -5.70
C ALA A 21 0.31 -18.36 -5.55
N VAL A 22 -0.47 -19.40 -5.87
CA VAL A 22 -1.95 -19.36 -5.82
C VAL A 22 -2.47 -19.97 -4.51
N ARG A 23 -1.73 -20.09 -3.42
CA ARG A 23 -2.22 -20.90 -2.29
C ARG A 23 -2.53 -20.18 -0.97
N ASP A 24 -2.24 -18.88 -0.79
CA ASP A 24 -2.54 -18.22 0.49
C ASP A 24 -2.95 -16.74 0.37
N ALA A 25 -3.71 -16.38 -0.66
CA ALA A 25 -4.30 -15.06 -0.71
C ALA A 25 -5.51 -14.97 0.25
N PRO A 26 -5.68 -13.85 0.99
CA PRO A 26 -6.85 -13.67 1.85
C PRO A 26 -8.15 -13.74 1.04
N GLU A 27 -9.22 -14.24 1.66
CA GLU A 27 -10.54 -14.30 1.04
C GLU A 27 -11.04 -12.90 0.66
N ARG A 28 -11.63 -12.80 -0.53
CA ARG A 28 -12.13 -11.52 -1.04
C ARG A 28 -13.49 -11.20 -0.47
N THR A 29 -13.66 -9.97 -0.04
CA THR A 29 -14.90 -9.50 0.59
C THR A 29 -15.88 -8.88 -0.42
N GLY A 30 -15.46 -8.63 -1.66
CA GLY A 30 -16.29 -8.01 -2.69
C GLY A 30 -16.23 -8.74 -4.03
N SER A 31 -17.26 -8.54 -4.84
CA SER A 31 -17.29 -9.04 -6.23
C SER A 31 -16.26 -8.25 -7.06
N ALA A 32 -15.35 -8.96 -7.74
CA ALA A 32 -14.33 -8.33 -8.56
C ALA A 32 -14.93 -7.59 -9.76
N ALA A 33 -14.48 -6.36 -9.98
CA ALA A 33 -14.82 -5.58 -11.16
C ALA A 33 -13.87 -5.86 -12.33
N ALA A 34 -14.30 -5.49 -13.54
CA ALA A 34 -13.46 -5.59 -14.72
C ALA A 34 -12.23 -4.67 -14.61
N PRO A 35 -11.07 -5.10 -15.11
CA PRO A 35 -9.86 -4.29 -15.12
C PRO A 35 -10.04 -2.97 -15.90
N LEU A 36 -9.33 -1.93 -15.45
CA LEU A 36 -9.24 -0.65 -16.13
C LEU A 36 -7.98 -0.57 -17.01
N PRO A 37 -7.97 0.25 -18.05
CA PRO A 37 -6.75 0.60 -18.75
C PRO A 37 -5.72 1.22 -17.80
N ALA A 38 -4.43 1.16 -18.13
CA ALA A 38 -3.38 1.78 -17.33
C ALA A 38 -3.56 3.31 -17.28
N SER A 39 -3.50 3.87 -16.07
CA SER A 39 -3.51 5.32 -15.84
C SER A 39 -2.90 5.61 -14.47
N ASP A 40 -2.09 6.65 -14.38
CA ASP A 40 -1.44 7.05 -13.13
C ASP A 40 -2.46 7.43 -12.06
N PRO A 41 -2.27 7.02 -10.81
CA PRO A 41 -3.11 7.47 -9.71
C PRO A 41 -2.69 8.88 -9.28
N VAL A 42 -3.66 9.68 -8.83
CA VAL A 42 -3.41 11.07 -8.37
C VAL A 42 -3.79 11.30 -6.92
N ARG A 43 -4.76 10.55 -6.38
CA ARG A 43 -5.26 10.71 -5.02
C ARG A 43 -5.84 9.43 -4.47
N VAL A 44 -5.68 9.19 -3.17
CA VAL A 44 -6.30 8.08 -2.45
C VAL A 44 -7.21 8.60 -1.34
N ARG A 45 -8.40 8.03 -1.22
CA ARG A 45 -9.36 8.31 -0.15
C ARG A 45 -9.79 7.03 0.53
N ILE A 46 -9.76 7.05 1.87
CA ILE A 46 -10.22 5.93 2.72
C ILE A 46 -11.03 6.54 3.86
N PRO A 47 -12.35 6.76 3.67
CA PRO A 47 -13.18 7.47 4.64
C PRO A 47 -13.20 6.85 6.03
N ALA A 48 -13.18 5.52 6.11
CA ALA A 48 -13.24 4.79 7.38
C ALA A 48 -12.11 5.15 8.36
N VAL A 49 -10.96 5.59 7.86
CA VAL A 49 -9.79 5.99 8.66
C VAL A 49 -9.35 7.43 8.41
N GLY A 50 -10.17 8.21 7.69
CA GLY A 50 -9.94 9.63 7.47
C GLY A 50 -8.78 9.95 6.54
N VAL A 51 -8.39 9.03 5.64
CA VAL A 51 -7.35 9.28 4.65
C VAL A 51 -7.94 10.02 3.44
N ASP A 52 -7.31 11.13 3.09
CA ASP A 52 -7.54 11.89 1.87
C ASP A 52 -6.22 12.52 1.44
N ALA A 53 -5.48 11.84 0.57
CA ALA A 53 -4.08 12.15 0.30
C ALA A 53 -3.76 12.17 -1.19
N ARG A 54 -2.91 13.13 -1.58
CA ARG A 54 -2.26 13.12 -2.89
C ARG A 54 -1.27 11.97 -2.98
N LEU A 55 -1.14 11.42 -4.18
CA LEU A 55 -0.18 10.37 -4.50
C LEU A 55 0.99 10.95 -5.27
N MET A 56 2.18 10.55 -4.88
CA MET A 56 3.40 10.83 -5.61
C MET A 56 3.98 9.57 -6.22
N ARG A 57 4.76 9.71 -7.27
CA ARG A 57 5.48 8.59 -7.88
C ARG A 57 6.65 8.19 -6.98
N LEU A 58 6.80 6.91 -6.73
CA LEU A 58 7.92 6.34 -6.00
C LEU A 58 8.70 5.38 -6.90
N GLU A 59 9.99 5.33 -6.67
CA GLU A 59 10.93 4.46 -7.37
C GLU A 59 11.60 3.50 -6.38
N LEU A 60 12.32 2.53 -6.90
CA LEU A 60 13.17 1.68 -6.09
C LEU A 60 14.53 2.36 -5.88
N ASP A 61 15.13 2.16 -4.72
CA ASP A 61 16.50 2.54 -4.45
C ASP A 61 17.50 1.65 -5.21
N GLY A 62 18.80 1.93 -5.06
CA GLY A 62 19.86 1.16 -5.69
C GLY A 62 19.95 -0.31 -5.25
N GLU A 63 19.24 -0.68 -4.19
CA GLU A 63 19.16 -2.05 -3.67
C GLU A 63 17.84 -2.76 -4.03
N GLY A 64 17.00 -2.10 -4.83
CA GLY A 64 15.70 -2.64 -5.26
C GLY A 64 14.61 -2.57 -4.20
N ARG A 65 14.73 -1.66 -3.23
CA ARG A 65 13.72 -1.41 -2.21
C ARG A 65 12.87 -0.21 -2.60
N LEU A 66 11.57 -0.27 -2.35
CA LEU A 66 10.67 0.86 -2.59
C LEU A 66 10.97 1.99 -1.60
N GLU A 67 11.35 3.16 -2.12
CA GLU A 67 11.56 4.34 -1.30
C GLU A 67 10.22 4.87 -0.77
N PRO A 68 10.11 5.17 0.54
CA PRO A 68 8.90 5.81 1.07
C PRO A 68 8.83 7.27 0.64
N PRO A 69 7.64 7.93 0.75
CA PRO A 69 7.55 9.36 0.59
C PRO A 69 8.54 10.11 1.50
N PRO A 70 9.05 11.28 1.11
CA PRO A 70 9.91 12.09 1.97
C PRO A 70 9.25 12.36 3.33
N PRO A 71 10.00 12.30 4.46
CA PRO A 71 9.42 12.47 5.81
C PRO A 71 8.90 13.88 6.07
N ASN A 72 9.32 14.88 5.29
CA ASN A 72 8.77 16.24 5.34
C ASN A 72 7.46 16.42 4.56
N LEU A 73 6.94 15.36 3.96
CA LEU A 73 5.64 15.32 3.29
C LEU A 73 4.71 14.27 3.95
N PRO A 74 4.41 14.41 5.25
CA PRO A 74 3.70 13.38 6.02
C PRO A 74 2.25 13.12 5.55
N ALA A 75 1.65 14.08 4.85
CA ALA A 75 0.30 13.97 4.29
C ALA A 75 0.23 13.30 2.91
N PHE A 76 1.39 12.99 2.30
CA PHE A 76 1.43 12.31 1.01
C PHE A 76 1.56 10.81 1.19
N ALA A 77 0.88 10.06 0.33
CA ALA A 77 1.20 8.68 0.05
C ALA A 77 1.96 8.58 -1.28
N GLY A 78 2.56 7.45 -1.54
CA GLY A 78 3.28 7.22 -2.78
C GLY A 78 2.83 5.95 -3.47
N TRP A 79 3.00 5.91 -4.77
CA TRP A 79 2.72 4.78 -5.63
C TRP A 79 3.99 4.31 -6.33
N TYR A 80 4.24 3.00 -6.32
CA TYR A 80 5.34 2.41 -7.08
C TYR A 80 5.08 2.55 -8.58
N ALA A 81 5.74 3.52 -9.21
CA ALA A 81 5.40 4.00 -10.54
C ALA A 81 5.83 3.07 -11.68
N ARG A 82 6.75 2.14 -11.43
CA ARG A 82 7.14 1.08 -12.38
C ARG A 82 6.33 -0.20 -12.22
N GLY A 83 5.44 -0.24 -11.22
CA GLY A 83 4.52 -1.34 -11.00
C GLY A 83 3.19 -1.14 -11.70
N THR A 84 2.24 -1.98 -11.35
CA THR A 84 0.87 -1.91 -11.89
C THR A 84 0.18 -0.63 -11.43
N PRO A 85 -0.43 0.15 -12.34
CA PRO A 85 -1.31 1.25 -11.95
C PRO A 85 -2.58 0.75 -11.25
N PRO A 86 -3.07 1.45 -10.22
CA PRO A 86 -4.30 1.06 -9.53
C PRO A 86 -5.50 0.93 -10.49
N GLY A 87 -6.14 -0.23 -10.48
CA GLY A 87 -7.26 -0.59 -11.33
C GLY A 87 -6.89 -1.37 -12.59
N ALA A 88 -5.63 -1.35 -13.04
CA ALA A 88 -5.12 -2.20 -14.11
C ALA A 88 -4.90 -3.64 -13.63
N PRO A 89 -4.81 -4.63 -14.56
CA PRO A 89 -4.51 -6.02 -14.18
C PRO A 89 -3.19 -6.13 -13.44
N GLY A 90 -3.21 -6.80 -12.29
CA GLY A 90 -2.04 -6.97 -11.43
C GLY A 90 -2.18 -6.27 -10.09
N THR A 91 -1.10 -6.25 -9.31
CA THR A 91 -1.07 -5.71 -7.96
C THR A 91 -0.41 -4.34 -7.94
N ALA A 92 -1.20 -3.31 -7.61
CA ALA A 92 -0.71 -1.97 -7.37
C ALA A 92 -0.24 -1.81 -5.92
N VAL A 93 0.83 -1.06 -5.68
CA VAL A 93 1.40 -0.85 -4.36
C VAL A 93 1.46 0.63 -4.03
N LEU A 94 0.81 1.00 -2.91
CA LEU A 94 0.92 2.31 -2.31
C LEU A 94 1.58 2.18 -0.93
N THR A 95 2.42 3.15 -0.60
CA THR A 95 3.04 3.23 0.72
C THR A 95 2.95 4.65 1.29
N GLY A 96 2.98 4.75 2.59
CA GLY A 96 2.96 6.01 3.30
C GLY A 96 3.45 5.83 4.73
N HIS A 97 3.86 6.93 5.35
CA HIS A 97 4.33 6.89 6.74
C HIS A 97 3.18 6.66 7.72
N LEU A 98 3.46 5.92 8.78
CA LEU A 98 2.61 5.81 9.96
C LEU A 98 2.68 7.11 10.76
N ASP A 99 3.89 7.54 11.07
CA ASP A 99 4.19 8.80 11.74
C ASP A 99 5.55 9.35 11.29
N THR A 100 5.84 10.55 11.72
CA THR A 100 7.14 11.22 11.56
C THR A 100 7.50 11.90 12.88
N SER A 101 8.66 12.55 12.95
CA SER A 101 9.03 13.37 14.11
C SER A 101 8.02 14.51 14.40
N ALA A 102 7.21 14.88 13.42
CA ALA A 102 6.17 15.91 13.56
C ALA A 102 4.81 15.35 14.05
N GLY A 103 4.66 14.03 14.19
CA GLY A 103 3.44 13.38 14.64
C GLY A 103 2.85 12.39 13.63
N PRO A 104 1.54 12.05 13.75
CA PRO A 104 0.85 11.13 12.85
C PRO A 104 0.97 11.53 11.39
N ALA A 105 1.19 10.54 10.50
CA ALA A 105 1.27 10.74 9.06
C ALA A 105 0.06 10.12 8.34
N VAL A 106 0.11 10.09 7.02
CA VAL A 106 -1.01 9.73 6.13
C VAL A 106 -1.66 8.38 6.48
N PHE A 107 -0.88 7.38 6.87
CA PHE A 107 -1.37 6.03 7.17
C PHE A 107 -1.37 5.67 8.66
N TYR A 108 -1.39 6.68 9.53
CA TYR A 108 -1.39 6.48 10.98
C TYR A 108 -2.49 5.52 11.48
N ARG A 109 -3.68 5.59 10.88
CA ARG A 109 -4.83 4.75 11.27
C ARG A 109 -5.07 3.55 10.35
N LEU A 110 -4.14 3.26 9.45
CA LEU A 110 -4.34 2.21 8.44
C LEU A 110 -4.66 0.83 9.06
N GLY A 111 -4.01 0.50 10.17
CA GLY A 111 -4.23 -0.76 10.89
C GLY A 111 -5.64 -0.90 11.51
N ALA A 112 -6.42 0.17 11.59
CA ALA A 112 -7.80 0.15 12.07
C ALA A 112 -8.83 -0.22 10.99
N LEU A 113 -8.40 -0.38 9.73
CA LEU A 113 -9.28 -0.84 8.66
C LEU A 113 -9.76 -2.26 8.92
N THR A 114 -10.97 -2.54 8.46
CA THR A 114 -11.59 -3.87 8.53
C THR A 114 -12.03 -4.33 7.15
N PRO A 115 -12.14 -5.65 6.91
CA PRO A 115 -12.70 -6.17 5.68
C PRO A 115 -14.03 -5.52 5.33
N GLY A 116 -14.22 -5.19 4.04
CA GLY A 116 -15.41 -4.48 3.55
C GLY A 116 -15.26 -2.96 3.46
N ALA A 117 -14.25 -2.37 4.08
CA ALA A 117 -14.00 -0.93 3.97
C ALA A 117 -13.64 -0.53 2.53
N GLY A 118 -14.11 0.65 2.10
CA GLY A 118 -13.86 1.19 0.77
C GLY A 118 -12.56 1.99 0.69
N ILE A 119 -11.86 1.82 -0.43
CA ILE A 119 -10.71 2.64 -0.84
C ILE A 119 -10.99 3.18 -2.24
N ALA A 120 -10.92 4.48 -2.42
CA ALA A 120 -11.08 5.12 -3.71
C ALA A 120 -9.74 5.70 -4.19
N VAL A 121 -9.33 5.36 -5.40
CA VAL A 121 -8.12 5.89 -6.03
C VAL A 121 -8.52 6.67 -7.27
N GLU A 122 -8.39 7.99 -7.19
CA GLU A 122 -8.60 8.88 -8.34
C GLU A 122 -7.41 8.75 -9.30
N ARG A 123 -7.68 8.74 -10.59
CA ARG A 123 -6.72 8.49 -11.65
C ARG A 123 -6.64 9.68 -12.61
N ALA A 124 -5.52 9.80 -13.31
CA ALA A 124 -5.28 10.87 -14.28
C ALA A 124 -6.25 10.82 -15.49
N ASP A 125 -6.85 9.64 -15.79
CA ASP A 125 -7.85 9.49 -16.85
C ASP A 125 -9.27 9.96 -16.43
N GLY A 126 -9.41 10.55 -15.25
CA GLY A 126 -10.67 11.05 -14.71
C GLY A 126 -11.57 10.00 -14.06
N ARG A 127 -11.17 8.74 -14.10
CA ARG A 127 -11.90 7.65 -13.42
C ARG A 127 -11.43 7.48 -11.99
N THR A 128 -12.29 6.96 -11.14
CA THR A 128 -11.95 6.54 -9.77
C THR A 128 -12.05 5.03 -9.66
N ALA A 129 -10.94 4.37 -9.38
CA ALA A 129 -10.92 2.95 -9.08
C ALA A 129 -11.39 2.73 -7.64
N LEU A 130 -12.42 1.92 -7.46
CA LEU A 130 -13.00 1.59 -6.15
C LEU A 130 -12.58 0.19 -5.73
N PHE A 131 -11.89 0.12 -4.59
CA PHE A 131 -11.41 -1.12 -4.00
C PHE A 131 -12.15 -1.41 -2.71
N THR A 132 -12.31 -2.69 -2.40
CA THR A 132 -12.83 -3.16 -1.12
C THR A 132 -11.73 -3.89 -0.37
N VAL A 133 -11.55 -3.57 0.90
CA VAL A 133 -10.57 -4.24 1.77
C VAL A 133 -10.96 -5.70 1.97
N ASP A 134 -10.04 -6.61 1.68
CA ASP A 134 -10.18 -8.05 1.91
C ASP A 134 -9.60 -8.45 3.28
N ALA A 135 -8.43 -7.92 3.62
CA ALA A 135 -7.74 -8.22 4.88
C ALA A 135 -6.78 -7.09 5.27
N VAL A 136 -6.50 -7.02 6.56
CA VAL A 136 -5.43 -6.20 7.13
C VAL A 136 -4.53 -7.11 7.96
N GLU A 137 -3.25 -7.17 7.62
CA GLU A 137 -2.31 -8.06 8.27
C GLU A 137 -1.04 -7.32 8.69
N GLU A 138 -0.42 -7.76 9.77
CA GLU A 138 0.84 -7.24 10.26
C GLU A 138 1.92 -8.30 10.14
N TYR A 139 3.06 -7.92 9.56
CA TYR A 139 4.19 -8.83 9.35
C TYR A 139 5.46 -8.27 9.98
N PRO A 140 6.21 -9.08 10.74
CA PRO A 140 7.55 -8.73 11.17
C PRO A 140 8.44 -8.38 9.96
N LYS A 141 9.25 -7.32 10.06
CA LYS A 141 10.11 -6.87 8.96
C LYS A 141 11.17 -7.89 8.55
N ASP A 142 11.65 -8.68 9.50
CA ASP A 142 12.64 -9.75 9.29
C ASP A 142 12.06 -10.99 8.60
N ARG A 143 10.73 -11.12 8.56
CA ARG A 143 9.97 -12.22 7.95
C ARG A 143 8.84 -11.71 7.06
N PHE A 144 9.10 -10.63 6.33
CA PHE A 144 8.12 -10.04 5.44
C PHE A 144 7.87 -10.96 4.23
N PRO A 145 6.60 -11.36 3.96
CA PRO A 145 6.28 -12.32 2.91
C PRO A 145 6.16 -11.61 1.55
N ASP A 146 7.30 -11.24 0.94
CA ASP A 146 7.34 -10.48 -0.32
C ASP A 146 6.48 -11.09 -1.42
N ASP A 147 6.56 -12.42 -1.61
CA ASP A 147 5.81 -13.10 -2.68
C ASP A 147 4.29 -13.00 -2.47
N ARG A 148 3.82 -13.03 -1.22
CA ARG A 148 2.40 -12.87 -0.89
C ARG A 148 1.93 -11.43 -1.04
N VAL A 149 2.74 -10.48 -0.59
CA VAL A 149 2.37 -9.06 -0.60
C VAL A 149 2.42 -8.48 -2.01
N TYR A 150 3.49 -8.72 -2.74
CA TYR A 150 3.70 -8.14 -4.08
C TYR A 150 3.23 -9.03 -5.22
N GLY A 151 3.05 -10.32 -4.98
CA GLY A 151 2.41 -11.22 -5.92
C GLY A 151 0.92 -10.95 -6.03
N GLY A 152 0.28 -11.53 -7.04
CA GLY A 152 -1.15 -11.39 -7.24
C GLY A 152 -1.71 -12.43 -8.20
N SER A 153 -3.03 -12.41 -8.34
CA SER A 153 -3.79 -13.33 -9.20
C SER A 153 -3.84 -12.91 -10.68
N GLY A 154 -3.18 -11.79 -11.03
CA GLY A 154 -3.35 -11.13 -12.34
C GLY A 154 -4.62 -10.26 -12.43
N ARG A 155 -5.47 -10.27 -11.43
CA ARG A 155 -6.63 -9.37 -11.31
C ARG A 155 -6.21 -8.04 -10.68
N PRO A 156 -7.02 -6.97 -10.85
CA PRO A 156 -6.73 -5.70 -10.21
C PRO A 156 -6.80 -5.79 -8.69
N GLU A 157 -5.65 -5.78 -8.05
CA GLU A 157 -5.48 -5.81 -6.60
C GLU A 157 -4.69 -4.58 -6.14
N LEU A 158 -4.89 -4.19 -4.89
CA LEU A 158 -4.22 -3.08 -4.25
C LEU A 158 -3.57 -3.54 -2.95
N ARG A 159 -2.37 -3.04 -2.69
CA ARG A 159 -1.69 -3.15 -1.40
C ARG A 159 -1.42 -1.76 -0.86
N LEU A 160 -1.84 -1.52 0.39
CA LEU A 160 -1.40 -0.36 1.14
C LEU A 160 -0.44 -0.83 2.21
N ILE A 161 0.73 -0.20 2.32
CA ILE A 161 1.79 -0.62 3.23
C ILE A 161 2.24 0.56 4.08
N THR A 162 2.34 0.35 5.38
CA THR A 162 2.92 1.30 6.33
C THR A 162 3.69 0.56 7.42
N CYS A 163 4.39 1.28 8.26
CA CYS A 163 5.00 0.72 9.47
C CYS A 163 3.93 0.23 10.42
N GLY A 164 4.28 -0.72 11.28
CA GLY A 164 3.39 -1.26 12.31
C GLY A 164 4.19 -1.98 13.40
N GLY A 165 3.46 -2.55 14.35
CA GLY A 165 4.04 -3.24 15.48
C GLY A 165 4.66 -2.33 16.52
N ASP A 166 5.38 -2.93 17.46
CA ASP A 166 6.02 -2.20 18.56
C ASP A 166 7.16 -1.32 18.08
N TRP A 167 7.25 -0.13 18.68
CA TRP A 167 8.37 0.78 18.47
C TRP A 167 9.55 0.40 19.37
N SER A 168 10.74 0.34 18.79
CA SER A 168 12.00 0.24 19.50
C SER A 168 12.88 1.46 19.18
N GLY A 169 13.42 2.11 20.23
CA GLY A 169 14.29 3.29 20.06
C GLY A 169 15.52 3.04 19.19
N ASP A 170 16.00 1.81 19.13
CA ASP A 170 17.21 1.43 18.39
C ASP A 170 16.91 1.04 16.94
N THR A 171 15.75 0.43 16.66
CA THR A 171 15.43 -0.18 15.35
C THR A 171 14.17 0.37 14.70
N GLY A 172 13.43 1.28 15.35
CA GLY A 172 12.16 1.80 14.87
C GLY A 172 11.02 0.77 15.01
N TYR A 173 10.02 0.86 14.14
CA TYR A 173 8.93 -0.10 14.10
C TYR A 173 9.39 -1.48 13.63
N ARG A 174 8.94 -2.53 14.31
CA ARG A 174 9.38 -3.91 14.07
C ARG A 174 8.60 -4.65 13.00
N ALA A 175 7.46 -4.11 12.59
CA ALA A 175 6.56 -4.74 11.62
C ALA A 175 6.15 -3.76 10.52
N ASN A 176 5.47 -4.29 9.51
CA ASN A 176 4.71 -3.52 8.53
C ASN A 176 3.27 -3.97 8.55
N THR A 177 2.35 -3.01 8.51
CA THR A 177 0.93 -3.25 8.28
C THR A 177 0.66 -3.26 6.78
N VAL A 178 -0.02 -4.29 6.30
CA VAL A 178 -0.39 -4.48 4.90
C VAL A 178 -1.90 -4.61 4.79
N VAL A 179 -2.51 -3.75 3.98
CA VAL A 179 -3.91 -3.85 3.59
C VAL A 179 -4.00 -4.51 2.22
N TYR A 180 -4.79 -5.55 2.14
CA TYR A 180 -5.15 -6.26 0.90
C TYR A 180 -6.50 -5.78 0.43
N ALA A 181 -6.62 -5.39 -0.83
CA ALA A 181 -7.89 -4.97 -1.40
C ALA A 181 -8.02 -5.39 -2.87
N THR A 182 -9.25 -5.58 -3.31
CA THR A 182 -9.61 -5.98 -4.68
C THR A 182 -10.45 -4.89 -5.32
N LEU A 183 -10.25 -4.63 -6.62
CA LEU A 183 -11.09 -3.72 -7.40
C LEU A 183 -12.53 -4.27 -7.45
N THR A 184 -13.48 -3.47 -6.99
CA THR A 184 -14.91 -3.85 -6.92
C THR A 184 -15.83 -2.90 -7.65
N GLY A 185 -15.31 -1.79 -8.16
CA GLY A 185 -16.11 -0.82 -8.91
C GLY A 185 -15.28 0.29 -9.55
N VAL A 186 -15.96 1.12 -10.28
CA VAL A 186 -15.42 2.31 -10.97
C VAL A 186 -16.45 3.42 -10.88
N ALA A 187 -15.97 4.64 -10.59
CA ALA A 187 -16.77 5.85 -10.62
C ALA A 187 -16.15 6.90 -11.56
#